data_edbc0c2044d525873cbf9bb120db2b79
#
_entry.id   edbc0c2044d525873cbf9bb120db2b79
#
_cell.length_a   1.000
_cell.length_b   1.000
_cell.length_c   1.000
_cell.angle_alpha   90.00
_cell.angle_beta   90.00
_cell.angle_gamma   90.00
#
_symmetry.space_group_name_H-M   'P 1'
#
loop_
_entity.id
_entity.type
_entity.pdbx_description
1 polymer ?
#
loop_
_entity_poly.entity_id
_entity_poly.type
_entity_poly.pdbx_seq_one_letter_code
_entity_poly.pdbx_strand_id
1 'polypeptide(L)'
;MKYTTQMNAARQGIVTKEMEAVAAYEGIDVKDLMAEVAAGTIVIPANKNHKCLKPFGIGNSLKTKINVNLGTSRDCLNLDVEMEKVNKAVEMGAEAIMDLSSFGHTHVFRKKLVDECPAILGTVPIYDAIVYYNKALKDITSREWIDVFKMHAEDGVDFMTIHCGINRNTAERFKAMKRKMNIVSRGGSLIFAWMEATGNENPFFEYYDEILDICNEYDVTLSLGDACRPGCPVSYTHLT
;
A
#
# COMPACT_ATOMS: atom_id res chain seq x y z
N MET A 1 16.46 9.73 16.39
CA MET A 1 16.95 8.51 15.71
C MET A 1 18.06 8.92 14.74
N LYS A 2 19.03 8.03 14.45
CA LYS A 2 20.12 8.34 13.52
C LYS A 2 19.71 8.21 12.05
N TYR A 3 18.56 7.63 11.71
CA TYR A 3 18.04 7.37 10.37
C TYR A 3 16.52 7.51 10.35
N THR A 4 15.94 7.68 9.16
CA THR A 4 14.47 7.82 8.96
C THR A 4 13.83 6.53 8.44
N THR A 5 14.50 5.83 7.51
CA THR A 5 13.98 4.61 6.88
C THR A 5 15.01 3.48 6.90
N GLN A 6 14.58 2.23 6.65
CA GLN A 6 15.47 1.08 6.50
C GLN A 6 16.52 1.33 5.40
N MET A 7 16.11 1.87 4.25
CA MET A 7 17.06 2.23 3.18
C MET A 7 18.04 3.32 3.62
N ASN A 8 17.58 4.33 4.35
CA ASN A 8 18.46 5.39 4.87
C ASN A 8 19.49 4.83 5.86
N ALA A 9 19.09 3.91 6.74
CA ALA A 9 19.99 3.19 7.64
C ALA A 9 21.05 2.39 6.86
N ALA A 10 20.60 1.59 5.89
CA ALA A 10 21.47 0.76 5.06
C ALA A 10 22.52 1.60 4.30
N ARG A 11 22.13 2.71 3.72
CA ARG A 11 23.05 3.66 3.04
C ARG A 11 24.08 4.31 3.96
N GLN A 12 23.77 4.39 5.26
CA GLN A 12 24.70 4.86 6.29
C GLN A 12 25.54 3.72 6.89
N GLY A 13 25.40 2.48 6.40
CA GLY A 13 26.09 1.31 6.96
C GLY A 13 25.56 0.88 8.33
N ILE A 14 24.33 1.28 8.68
CA ILE A 14 23.68 0.95 9.96
C ILE A 14 22.82 -0.30 9.76
N VAL A 15 23.15 -1.39 10.43
CA VAL A 15 22.31 -2.58 10.54
C VAL A 15 21.21 -2.30 11.55
N THR A 16 19.96 -2.51 11.15
CA THR A 16 18.78 -2.35 12.02
C THR A 16 18.34 -3.72 12.55
N LYS A 17 17.55 -3.72 13.63
CA LYS A 17 16.94 -4.95 14.17
C LYS A 17 16.02 -5.64 13.14
N GLU A 18 15.38 -4.87 12.27
CA GLU A 18 14.55 -5.37 11.17
C GLU A 18 15.42 -6.10 10.14
N MET A 19 16.58 -5.56 9.77
CA MET A 19 17.53 -6.24 8.87
C MET A 19 18.05 -7.54 9.49
N GLU A 20 18.41 -7.54 10.78
CA GLU A 20 18.85 -8.76 11.48
C GLU A 20 17.77 -9.85 11.46
N ALA A 21 16.50 -9.48 11.74
CA ALA A 21 15.39 -10.42 11.74
C ALA A 21 15.11 -10.98 10.33
N VAL A 22 15.14 -10.13 9.29
CA VAL A 22 14.97 -10.56 7.90
C VAL A 22 16.11 -11.47 7.46
N ALA A 23 17.37 -11.11 7.73
CA ALA A 23 18.54 -11.92 7.38
C ALA A 23 18.46 -13.32 8.02
N ALA A 24 18.08 -13.39 9.30
CA ALA A 24 17.88 -14.65 10.00
C ALA A 24 16.76 -15.51 9.40
N TYR A 25 15.62 -14.89 9.01
CA TYR A 25 14.50 -15.60 8.38
C TYR A 25 14.87 -16.13 6.98
N GLU A 26 15.61 -15.35 6.21
CA GLU A 26 16.01 -15.69 4.85
C GLU A 26 17.22 -16.65 4.82
N GLY A 27 18.02 -16.69 5.89
CA GLY A 27 19.24 -17.49 5.98
C GLY A 27 20.40 -16.89 5.18
N ILE A 28 20.50 -15.57 5.11
CA ILE A 28 21.54 -14.83 4.39
C ILE A 28 22.35 -13.96 5.36
N ASP A 29 23.54 -13.52 4.93
CA ASP A 29 24.36 -12.59 5.71
C ASP A 29 23.68 -11.22 5.81
N VAL A 30 23.70 -10.63 7.00
CA VAL A 30 23.03 -9.34 7.25
C VAL A 30 23.69 -8.18 6.48
N LYS A 31 25.00 -8.28 6.18
CA LYS A 31 25.69 -7.25 5.42
C LYS A 31 25.33 -7.31 3.94
N ASP A 32 25.14 -8.53 3.42
CA ASP A 32 24.66 -8.73 2.05
C ASP A 32 23.23 -8.20 1.91
N LEU A 33 22.33 -8.53 2.87
CA LEU A 33 21.00 -7.94 2.93
C LEU A 33 21.04 -6.42 2.98
N MET A 34 21.87 -5.85 3.85
CA MET A 34 22.01 -4.38 3.98
C MET A 34 22.48 -3.74 2.67
N ALA A 35 23.40 -4.36 1.94
CA ALA A 35 23.86 -3.87 0.64
C ALA A 35 22.74 -3.85 -0.40
N GLU A 36 21.90 -4.88 -0.45
CA GLU A 36 20.74 -4.96 -1.35
C GLU A 36 19.65 -3.96 -0.96
N VAL A 37 19.42 -3.71 0.34
CA VAL A 37 18.50 -2.66 0.82
C VAL A 37 19.03 -1.28 0.43
N ALA A 38 20.33 -1.02 0.60
CA ALA A 38 20.97 0.24 0.20
C ALA A 38 20.89 0.50 -1.31
N ALA A 39 21.01 -0.57 -2.11
CA ALA A 39 20.88 -0.55 -3.57
C ALA A 39 19.41 -0.38 -4.04
N GLY A 40 18.41 -0.64 -3.17
CA GLY A 40 16.99 -0.57 -3.49
C GLY A 40 16.44 -1.80 -4.22
N THR A 41 17.13 -2.92 -4.19
CA THR A 41 16.71 -4.21 -4.75
C THR A 41 15.94 -5.07 -3.76
N ILE A 42 16.01 -4.72 -2.47
CA ILE A 42 15.21 -5.27 -1.36
C ILE A 42 14.56 -4.11 -0.59
N VAL A 43 13.29 -4.28 -0.22
CA VAL A 43 12.59 -3.42 0.70
C VAL A 43 12.18 -4.20 1.95
N ILE A 44 12.15 -3.53 3.09
CA ILE A 44 11.64 -4.07 4.36
C ILE A 44 10.53 -3.14 4.82
N PRO A 45 9.26 -3.46 4.52
CA PRO A 45 8.13 -2.67 4.98
C PRO A 45 8.03 -2.75 6.51
N ALA A 46 8.26 -1.64 7.21
CA ALA A 46 8.34 -1.63 8.66
C ALA A 46 8.06 -0.22 9.21
N ASN A 47 6.79 0.14 9.27
CA ASN A 47 6.39 1.42 9.82
C ASN A 47 6.84 1.54 11.29
N LYS A 48 7.43 2.67 11.63
CA LYS A 48 7.93 2.94 12.99
C LYS A 48 6.86 2.86 14.10
N ASN A 49 5.57 2.97 13.74
CA ASN A 49 4.43 2.90 14.65
C ASN A 49 3.85 1.49 14.79
N HIS A 50 4.20 0.53 13.92
CA HIS A 50 3.77 -0.87 14.02
C HIS A 50 4.64 -1.64 15.01
N LYS A 51 4.23 -1.71 16.28
CA LYS A 51 5.09 -2.21 17.37
C LYS A 51 5.18 -3.72 17.47
N CYS A 52 4.14 -4.45 17.05
CA CYS A 52 4.12 -5.92 17.09
C CYS A 52 4.64 -6.57 15.80
N LEU A 53 5.11 -5.78 14.83
CA LEU A 53 5.58 -6.25 13.53
C LEU A 53 6.70 -7.29 13.66
N LYS A 54 6.53 -8.41 12.97
CA LYS A 54 7.60 -9.33 12.59
C LYS A 54 8.03 -8.96 11.17
N PRO A 55 9.20 -8.35 10.97
CA PRO A 55 9.57 -7.83 9.66
C PRO A 55 9.95 -8.92 8.68
N PHE A 56 9.60 -8.71 7.40
CA PHE A 56 10.02 -9.54 6.28
C PHE A 56 10.58 -8.66 5.16
N GLY A 57 11.52 -9.19 4.39
CA GLY A 57 12.08 -8.53 3.23
C GLY A 57 11.35 -8.96 1.95
N ILE A 58 11.22 -8.03 1.01
CA ILE A 58 10.65 -8.28 -0.32
C ILE A 58 11.66 -7.80 -1.36
N GLY A 59 12.06 -8.69 -2.26
CA GLY A 59 13.01 -8.30 -3.31
C GLY A 59 13.88 -9.44 -3.80
N ASN A 60 15.02 -9.07 -4.37
CA ASN A 60 15.93 -9.97 -5.06
C ASN A 60 16.46 -11.05 -4.12
N SER A 61 16.53 -12.29 -4.64
CA SER A 61 17.11 -13.45 -3.94
C SER A 61 16.45 -13.85 -2.61
N LEU A 62 15.32 -13.24 -2.24
CA LEU A 62 14.55 -13.63 -1.06
C LEU A 62 13.45 -14.63 -1.38
N LYS A 63 12.98 -15.37 -0.38
CA LYS A 63 11.81 -16.25 -0.49
C LYS A 63 10.58 -15.44 -0.92
N THR A 64 9.70 -16.03 -1.72
CA THR A 64 8.40 -15.43 -2.06
C THR A 64 7.53 -15.31 -0.81
N LYS A 65 6.97 -14.12 -0.58
CA LYS A 65 6.04 -13.85 0.52
C LYS A 65 4.60 -13.99 0.07
N ILE A 66 3.75 -14.48 0.96
CA ILE A 66 2.31 -14.57 0.74
C ILE A 66 1.62 -13.36 1.35
N ASN A 67 0.89 -12.64 0.51
CA ASN A 67 0.04 -11.54 0.94
C ASN A 67 -1.42 -11.96 0.87
N VAL A 68 -2.14 -11.89 1.99
CA VAL A 68 -3.57 -12.24 2.10
C VAL A 68 -4.42 -10.99 2.09
N ASN A 69 -5.37 -10.93 1.15
CA ASN A 69 -6.33 -9.84 1.04
C ASN A 69 -7.58 -10.15 1.85
N LEU A 70 -8.01 -9.20 2.66
CA LEU A 70 -9.24 -9.26 3.46
C LEU A 70 -9.80 -7.84 3.67
N GLY A 71 -10.83 -7.69 4.48
CA GLY A 71 -11.38 -6.38 4.81
C GLY A 71 -12.90 -6.32 4.75
N THR A 72 -13.48 -5.30 5.38
CA THR A 72 -14.92 -5.10 5.49
C THR A 72 -15.53 -4.56 4.19
N SER A 73 -16.76 -5.01 3.93
CA SER A 73 -17.58 -4.56 2.80
C SER A 73 -19.03 -4.33 3.27
N ARG A 74 -19.90 -3.84 2.36
CA ARG A 74 -21.33 -3.68 2.68
C ARG A 74 -22.00 -4.97 3.14
N ASP A 75 -21.53 -6.10 2.59
CA ASP A 75 -22.13 -7.41 2.84
C ASP A 75 -21.53 -8.12 4.06
N CYS A 76 -20.37 -7.65 4.55
CA CYS A 76 -19.68 -8.20 5.71
C CYS A 76 -19.02 -7.07 6.51
N LEU A 77 -19.61 -6.72 7.65
CA LEU A 77 -19.15 -5.64 8.55
C LEU A 77 -18.62 -6.15 9.90
N ASN A 78 -18.60 -7.48 10.09
CA ASN A 78 -18.21 -8.06 11.36
C ASN A 78 -16.69 -8.06 11.52
N LEU A 79 -16.19 -7.18 12.37
CA LEU A 79 -14.74 -7.03 12.64
C LEU A 79 -14.13 -8.27 13.31
N ASP A 80 -14.89 -9.00 14.12
CA ASP A 80 -14.37 -10.21 14.78
C ASP A 80 -14.16 -11.32 13.74
N VAL A 81 -15.05 -11.46 12.76
CA VAL A 81 -14.86 -12.37 11.62
C VAL A 81 -13.64 -11.98 10.79
N GLU A 82 -13.45 -10.69 10.54
CA GLU A 82 -12.24 -10.23 9.81
C GLU A 82 -10.96 -10.51 10.60
N MET A 83 -10.96 -10.30 11.93
CA MET A 83 -9.82 -10.65 12.79
C MET A 83 -9.57 -12.15 12.86
N GLU A 84 -10.62 -12.98 12.83
CA GLU A 84 -10.45 -14.44 12.74
C GLU A 84 -9.75 -14.84 11.43
N LYS A 85 -10.10 -14.22 10.30
CA LYS A 85 -9.40 -14.43 9.02
C LYS A 85 -7.93 -14.01 9.10
N VAL A 86 -7.63 -12.86 9.74
CA VAL A 86 -6.26 -12.39 9.96
C VAL A 86 -5.46 -13.41 10.75
N ASN A 87 -5.97 -13.83 11.91
CA ASN A 87 -5.31 -14.80 12.78
C ASN A 87 -5.06 -16.11 12.04
N LYS A 88 -6.04 -16.58 11.27
CA LYS A 88 -5.92 -17.81 10.47
C LYS A 88 -4.88 -17.68 9.37
N ALA A 89 -4.83 -16.55 8.67
CA ALA A 89 -3.82 -16.29 7.64
C ALA A 89 -2.40 -16.28 8.24
N VAL A 90 -2.20 -15.60 9.38
CA VAL A 90 -0.92 -15.57 10.09
C VAL A 90 -0.52 -16.97 10.58
N GLU A 91 -1.45 -17.74 11.14
CA GLU A 91 -1.23 -19.14 11.57
C GLU A 91 -0.79 -20.03 10.39
N MET A 92 -1.36 -19.79 9.20
CA MET A 92 -1.00 -20.51 7.96
C MET A 92 0.31 -20.02 7.32
N GLY A 93 0.96 -19.00 7.90
CA GLY A 93 2.26 -18.51 7.47
C GLY A 93 2.24 -17.34 6.49
N ALA A 94 1.13 -16.61 6.39
CA ALA A 94 1.10 -15.37 5.61
C ALA A 94 2.06 -14.34 6.22
N GLU A 95 2.94 -13.77 5.41
CA GLU A 95 3.90 -12.75 5.82
C GLU A 95 3.33 -11.34 5.71
N ALA A 96 2.29 -11.15 4.90
CA ALA A 96 1.62 -9.86 4.73
C ALA A 96 0.10 -10.01 4.71
N ILE A 97 -0.57 -9.02 5.28
CA ILE A 97 -2.03 -8.86 5.24
C ILE A 97 -2.34 -7.53 4.55
N MET A 98 -3.22 -7.56 3.57
CA MET A 98 -3.70 -6.35 2.92
C MET A 98 -5.16 -6.08 3.28
N ASP A 99 -5.39 -5.02 4.05
CA ASP A 99 -6.73 -4.54 4.38
C ASP A 99 -7.30 -3.76 3.20
N LEU A 100 -8.30 -4.35 2.56
CA LEU A 100 -9.06 -3.79 1.45
C LEU A 100 -10.43 -3.26 1.90
N SER A 101 -10.58 -2.94 3.17
CA SER A 101 -11.82 -2.41 3.74
C SER A 101 -12.32 -1.20 2.94
N SER A 102 -13.61 -1.24 2.66
CA SER A 102 -14.26 -0.25 1.81
C SER A 102 -15.62 0.20 2.33
N PHE A 103 -15.96 -0.20 3.55
CA PHE A 103 -17.20 0.15 4.21
C PHE A 103 -17.12 -0.06 5.72
N GLY A 104 -17.88 0.73 6.49
CA GLY A 104 -17.98 0.61 7.95
C GLY A 104 -16.87 1.35 8.70
N HIS A 105 -16.43 0.79 9.82
CA HIS A 105 -15.46 1.42 10.73
C HIS A 105 -14.01 1.04 10.34
N THR A 106 -13.59 1.40 9.14
CA THR A 106 -12.27 1.07 8.55
C THR A 106 -11.12 1.49 9.45
N HIS A 107 -11.15 2.71 10.00
CA HIS A 107 -10.12 3.20 10.90
C HIS A 107 -10.01 2.35 12.19
N VAL A 108 -11.14 1.94 12.79
CA VAL A 108 -11.13 1.09 13.98
C VAL A 108 -10.51 -0.27 13.68
N PHE A 109 -10.84 -0.85 12.53
CA PHE A 109 -10.27 -2.13 12.10
C PHE A 109 -8.76 -2.01 11.85
N ARG A 110 -8.33 -0.96 11.13
CA ARG A 110 -6.91 -0.70 10.86
C ARG A 110 -6.10 -0.54 12.14
N LYS A 111 -6.60 0.21 13.12
CA LYS A 111 -5.94 0.34 14.45
C LYS A 111 -5.80 -1.01 15.13
N LYS A 112 -6.86 -1.82 15.13
CA LYS A 112 -6.82 -3.16 15.72
C LYS A 112 -5.79 -4.06 15.00
N LEU A 113 -5.71 -3.97 13.68
CA LEU A 113 -4.68 -4.70 12.90
C LEU A 113 -3.27 -4.30 13.32
N VAL A 114 -2.97 -3.00 13.39
CA VAL A 114 -1.64 -2.50 13.79
C VAL A 114 -1.26 -2.92 15.21
N ASP A 115 -2.24 -3.00 16.11
CA ASP A 115 -2.00 -3.35 17.49
C ASP A 115 -1.81 -4.87 17.71
N GLU A 116 -2.45 -5.72 16.92
CA GLU A 116 -2.56 -7.15 17.18
C GLU A 116 -1.91 -8.05 16.10
N CYS A 117 -1.75 -7.60 14.86
CA CYS A 117 -1.26 -8.43 13.76
C CYS A 117 0.26 -8.31 13.59
N PRO A 118 1.03 -9.40 13.71
CA PRO A 118 2.49 -9.36 13.55
C PRO A 118 2.95 -9.39 12.08
N ALA A 119 2.07 -9.61 11.11
CA ALA A 119 2.40 -9.61 9.70
C ALA A 119 2.55 -8.19 9.15
N ILE A 120 3.26 -8.02 8.04
CA ILE A 120 3.32 -6.74 7.32
C ILE A 120 1.91 -6.30 6.93
N LEU A 121 1.53 -5.06 7.24
CA LEU A 121 0.20 -4.53 6.97
C LEU A 121 0.20 -3.59 5.78
N GLY A 122 -0.66 -3.89 4.81
CA GLY A 122 -0.91 -3.05 3.65
C GLY A 122 -2.32 -2.51 3.61
N THR A 123 -2.50 -1.33 3.01
CA THR A 123 -3.81 -0.72 2.77
C THR A 123 -3.89 -0.05 1.40
N VAL A 124 -5.12 0.35 1.03
CA VAL A 124 -5.40 1.15 -0.16
C VAL A 124 -6.14 2.42 0.27
N PRO A 125 -5.44 3.53 0.60
CA PRO A 125 -6.06 4.74 1.15
C PRO A 125 -7.22 5.29 0.34
N ILE A 126 -7.19 5.12 -0.99
CA ILE A 126 -8.26 5.55 -1.89
C ILE A 126 -9.62 4.89 -1.59
N TYR A 127 -9.64 3.68 -1.02
CA TYR A 127 -10.89 3.02 -0.65
C TYR A 127 -11.50 3.62 0.62
N ASP A 128 -10.63 4.08 1.52
CA ASP A 128 -11.02 4.62 2.82
C ASP A 128 -11.51 6.06 2.75
N ALA A 129 -10.95 6.90 1.88
CA ALA A 129 -11.27 8.34 1.85
C ALA A 129 -12.77 8.62 1.67
N ILE A 130 -13.46 7.88 0.80
CA ILE A 130 -14.90 8.03 0.57
C ILE A 130 -15.70 7.66 1.83
N VAL A 131 -15.27 6.61 2.52
CA VAL A 131 -15.91 6.11 3.73
C VAL A 131 -15.64 7.05 4.91
N TYR A 132 -14.39 7.45 5.08
CA TYR A 132 -13.94 8.29 6.18
C TYR A 132 -14.63 9.66 6.19
N TYR A 133 -14.66 10.33 5.02
CA TYR A 133 -15.32 11.63 4.91
C TYR A 133 -16.83 11.54 4.70
N ASN A 134 -17.37 10.35 4.42
CA ASN A 134 -18.78 10.13 4.11
C ASN A 134 -19.31 11.12 3.04
N LYS A 135 -18.53 11.33 1.98
CA LYS A 135 -18.80 12.25 0.88
C LYS A 135 -19.01 11.51 -0.43
N ALA A 136 -19.72 12.14 -1.36
CA ALA A 136 -19.72 11.64 -2.74
C ALA A 136 -18.31 11.81 -3.35
N LEU A 137 -17.95 10.91 -4.25
CA LEU A 137 -16.61 10.88 -4.87
C LEU A 137 -16.16 12.26 -5.39
N LYS A 138 -17.04 12.98 -6.09
CA LYS A 138 -16.77 14.30 -6.67
C LYS A 138 -16.54 15.42 -5.63
N ASP A 139 -16.99 15.21 -4.39
CA ASP A 139 -16.93 16.20 -3.32
C ASP A 139 -15.69 16.01 -2.42
N ILE A 140 -14.90 14.97 -2.67
CA ILE A 140 -13.60 14.75 -2.02
C ILE A 140 -12.59 15.72 -2.66
N THR A 141 -11.91 16.51 -1.85
CA THR A 141 -10.89 17.45 -2.30
C THR A 141 -9.54 16.75 -2.52
N SER A 142 -8.66 17.33 -3.34
CA SER A 142 -7.30 16.82 -3.53
C SER A 142 -6.56 16.67 -2.20
N ARG A 143 -6.76 17.60 -1.27
CA ARG A 143 -6.12 17.56 0.05
C ARG A 143 -6.62 16.40 0.90
N GLU A 144 -7.91 16.13 0.90
CA GLU A 144 -8.49 15.02 1.67
C GLU A 144 -7.96 13.64 1.25
N TRP A 145 -7.60 13.45 -0.02
CA TRP A 145 -6.91 12.22 -0.46
C TRP A 145 -5.55 12.05 0.22
N ILE A 146 -4.78 13.12 0.32
CA ILE A 146 -3.44 13.11 0.95
C ILE A 146 -3.55 13.00 2.47
N ASP A 147 -4.53 13.65 3.09
CA ASP A 147 -4.76 13.57 4.54
C ASP A 147 -5.11 12.13 4.97
N VAL A 148 -5.92 11.40 4.19
CA VAL A 148 -6.19 9.98 4.46
C VAL A 148 -4.94 9.12 4.27
N PHE A 149 -4.12 9.39 3.25
CA PHE A 149 -2.84 8.69 3.08
C PHE A 149 -1.94 8.89 4.32
N LYS A 150 -1.82 10.14 4.79
CA LYS A 150 -1.05 10.47 5.99
C LYS A 150 -1.60 9.78 7.24
N MET A 151 -2.92 9.76 7.42
CA MET A 151 -3.58 9.09 8.54
C MET A 151 -3.23 7.60 8.58
N HIS A 152 -3.19 6.90 7.44
CA HIS A 152 -2.79 5.49 7.39
C HIS A 152 -1.32 5.30 7.80
N ALA A 153 -0.44 6.22 7.40
CA ALA A 153 0.97 6.19 7.80
C ALA A 153 1.13 6.41 9.31
N GLU A 154 0.40 7.38 9.87
CA GLU A 154 0.35 7.69 11.30
C GLU A 154 -0.18 6.52 12.13
N ASP A 155 -1.19 5.81 11.62
CA ASP A 155 -1.78 4.63 12.26
C ASP A 155 -0.81 3.46 12.37
N GLY A 156 0.21 3.37 11.49
CA GLY A 156 1.23 2.33 11.53
C GLY A 156 1.18 1.33 10.39
N VAL A 157 0.54 1.66 9.27
CA VAL A 157 0.52 0.81 8.07
C VAL A 157 1.91 0.73 7.44
N ASP A 158 2.40 -0.47 7.12
CA ASP A 158 3.76 -0.71 6.63
C ASP A 158 3.92 -0.43 5.14
N PHE A 159 2.88 -0.70 4.33
CA PHE A 159 2.90 -0.34 2.92
C PHE A 159 1.52 0.12 2.43
N MET A 160 1.52 1.01 1.45
CA MET A 160 0.28 1.54 0.91
C MET A 160 0.26 1.46 -0.61
N THR A 161 -0.86 0.97 -1.17
CA THR A 161 -1.07 0.96 -2.60
C THR A 161 -1.73 2.25 -3.04
N ILE A 162 -1.03 2.98 -3.92
CA ILE A 162 -1.54 4.19 -4.58
C ILE A 162 -1.52 4.04 -6.10
N HIS A 163 -2.36 4.79 -6.79
CA HIS A 163 -2.50 4.76 -8.24
C HIS A 163 -2.00 6.08 -8.85
N CYS A 164 -0.73 6.41 -8.62
CA CYS A 164 -0.12 7.67 -9.07
C CYS A 164 0.29 7.68 -10.55
N GLY A 165 0.28 6.53 -11.24
CA GLY A 165 0.66 6.45 -12.67
C GLY A 165 -0.39 6.96 -13.65
N ILE A 166 -1.63 7.21 -13.23
CA ILE A 166 -2.66 7.84 -14.05
C ILE A 166 -2.66 9.35 -13.80
N ASN A 167 -2.66 10.14 -14.87
CA ASN A 167 -2.80 11.59 -14.87
C ASN A 167 -3.73 12.02 -16.00
N ARG A 168 -4.01 13.30 -16.13
CA ARG A 168 -4.93 13.81 -17.17
C ARG A 168 -4.51 13.41 -18.59
N ASN A 169 -3.20 13.45 -18.90
CA ASN A 169 -2.69 13.03 -20.21
C ASN A 169 -2.95 11.53 -20.45
N THR A 170 -2.68 10.68 -19.45
CA THR A 170 -2.97 9.24 -19.51
C THR A 170 -4.48 8.98 -19.69
N ALA A 171 -5.34 9.74 -18.98
CA ALA A 171 -6.78 9.62 -19.06
C ALA A 171 -7.29 9.96 -20.48
N GLU A 172 -6.79 11.04 -21.10
CA GLU A 172 -7.15 11.41 -22.47
C GLU A 172 -6.71 10.33 -23.49
N ARG A 173 -5.50 9.80 -23.36
CA ARG A 173 -5.01 8.68 -24.18
C ARG A 173 -5.88 7.44 -24.01
N PHE A 174 -6.26 7.12 -22.77
CA PHE A 174 -7.14 5.99 -22.48
C PHE A 174 -8.49 6.11 -23.20
N LYS A 175 -9.11 7.29 -23.17
CA LYS A 175 -10.37 7.56 -23.88
C LYS A 175 -10.23 7.38 -25.40
N ALA A 176 -9.09 7.81 -25.97
CA ALA A 176 -8.83 7.71 -27.41
C ALA A 176 -8.58 6.27 -27.87
N MET A 177 -8.08 5.38 -27.03
CA MET A 177 -7.64 4.03 -27.39
C MET A 177 -8.78 3.05 -27.70
N LYS A 178 -10.03 3.33 -27.31
CA LYS A 178 -11.21 2.46 -27.54
C LYS A 178 -10.98 0.99 -27.15
N ARG A 179 -10.36 0.75 -25.98
CA ARG A 179 -10.13 -0.60 -25.47
C ARG A 179 -11.43 -1.40 -25.37
N LYS A 180 -11.35 -2.72 -25.65
CA LYS A 180 -12.50 -3.63 -25.50
C LYS A 180 -12.95 -3.76 -24.04
N MET A 181 -11.99 -3.80 -23.11
CA MET A 181 -12.26 -3.88 -21.69
C MET A 181 -11.81 -2.60 -20.99
N ASN A 182 -12.66 -2.11 -20.10
CA ASN A 182 -12.37 -0.95 -19.28
C ASN A 182 -11.37 -1.27 -18.16
N ILE A 183 -11.10 -0.27 -17.33
CA ILE A 183 -10.25 -0.41 -16.15
C ILE A 183 -10.90 -1.38 -15.16
N VAL A 184 -10.18 -2.44 -14.78
CA VAL A 184 -10.61 -3.37 -13.72
C VAL A 184 -10.08 -2.97 -12.35
N SER A 185 -9.02 -2.17 -12.31
CA SER A 185 -8.47 -1.64 -11.06
C SER A 185 -9.50 -0.75 -10.37
N ARG A 186 -9.95 -1.15 -9.17
CA ARG A 186 -10.91 -0.37 -8.40
C ARG A 186 -10.37 1.02 -8.03
N GLY A 187 -9.13 1.10 -7.51
CA GLY A 187 -8.51 2.37 -7.18
C GLY A 187 -8.25 3.23 -8.41
N GLY A 188 -7.77 2.62 -9.50
CA GLY A 188 -7.57 3.32 -10.77
C GLY A 188 -8.86 3.89 -11.34
N SER A 189 -9.96 3.12 -11.32
CA SER A 189 -11.27 3.60 -11.81
C SER A 189 -11.87 4.68 -10.92
N LEU A 190 -11.66 4.62 -9.61
CA LEU A 190 -12.12 5.69 -8.69
C LEU A 190 -11.40 7.00 -8.95
N ILE A 191 -10.08 7.00 -9.08
CA ILE A 191 -9.31 8.21 -9.41
C ILE A 191 -9.64 8.72 -10.80
N PHE A 192 -9.76 7.83 -11.79
CA PHE A 192 -10.18 8.22 -13.14
C PHE A 192 -11.54 8.95 -13.11
N ALA A 193 -12.54 8.36 -12.43
CA ALA A 193 -13.87 8.95 -12.32
C ALA A 193 -13.84 10.29 -11.53
N TRP A 194 -13.00 10.40 -10.51
CA TRP A 194 -12.82 11.63 -9.76
C TRP A 194 -12.22 12.75 -10.62
N MET A 195 -11.16 12.44 -11.38
CA MET A 195 -10.52 13.38 -12.32
C MET A 195 -11.51 13.86 -13.37
N GLU A 196 -12.35 12.97 -13.92
CA GLU A 196 -13.37 13.32 -14.89
C GLU A 196 -14.49 14.20 -14.32
N ALA A 197 -14.92 13.88 -13.10
CA ALA A 197 -16.00 14.62 -12.44
C ALA A 197 -15.60 16.02 -11.95
N THR A 198 -14.33 16.18 -11.54
CA THR A 198 -13.83 17.43 -10.95
C THR A 198 -13.04 18.30 -11.92
N GLY A 199 -12.49 17.71 -12.98
CA GLY A 199 -11.55 18.36 -13.88
C GLY A 199 -10.14 18.54 -13.29
N ASN A 200 -9.88 18.08 -12.08
CA ASN A 200 -8.59 18.20 -11.40
C ASN A 200 -7.60 17.10 -11.84
N GLU A 201 -6.31 17.29 -11.54
CA GLU A 201 -5.28 16.29 -11.70
C GLU A 201 -5.39 15.22 -10.60
N ASN A 202 -4.84 14.03 -10.84
CA ASN A 202 -4.72 12.98 -9.84
C ASN A 202 -3.91 13.45 -8.62
N PRO A 203 -4.47 13.51 -7.42
CA PRO A 203 -3.76 14.00 -6.24
C PRO A 203 -2.51 13.19 -5.89
N PHE A 204 -2.53 11.85 -6.12
CA PHE A 204 -1.37 11.01 -5.88
C PHE A 204 -0.24 11.20 -6.90
N PHE A 205 -0.53 11.79 -8.06
CA PHE A 205 0.46 12.23 -9.03
C PHE A 205 0.94 13.65 -8.72
N GLU A 206 0.01 14.57 -8.46
CA GLU A 206 0.28 16.01 -8.24
C GLU A 206 1.09 16.26 -6.97
N TYR A 207 0.75 15.56 -5.86
CA TYR A 207 1.41 15.70 -4.55
C TYR A 207 2.37 14.55 -4.25
N TYR A 208 2.99 13.95 -5.28
CA TYR A 208 3.83 12.77 -5.11
C TYR A 208 5.02 13.00 -4.18
N ASP A 209 5.66 14.18 -4.27
CA ASP A 209 6.78 14.54 -3.39
C ASP A 209 6.36 14.61 -1.92
N GLU A 210 5.18 15.17 -1.62
CA GLU A 210 4.62 15.18 -0.26
C GLU A 210 4.35 13.75 0.25
N ILE A 211 3.86 12.87 -0.63
CA ILE A 211 3.67 11.45 -0.30
C ILE A 211 5.01 10.80 0.06
N LEU A 212 6.08 11.10 -0.68
CA LEU A 212 7.42 10.60 -0.36
C LEU A 212 7.95 11.13 0.97
N ASP A 213 7.66 12.37 1.31
CA ASP A 213 8.01 12.95 2.61
C ASP A 213 7.29 12.22 3.76
N ILE A 214 5.99 11.95 3.61
CA ILE A 214 5.22 11.14 4.57
C ILE A 214 5.81 9.74 4.68
N CYS A 215 6.11 9.08 3.55
CA CYS A 215 6.74 7.76 3.56
C CYS A 215 8.08 7.75 4.28
N ASN A 216 8.90 8.78 4.05
CA ASN A 216 10.19 8.94 4.72
C ASN A 216 10.04 9.20 6.23
N GLU A 217 9.01 9.94 6.65
CA GLU A 217 8.72 10.22 8.05
C GLU A 217 8.33 8.96 8.83
N TYR A 218 7.49 8.09 8.24
CA TYR A 218 6.90 6.93 8.93
C TYR A 218 7.53 5.58 8.55
N ASP A 219 8.49 5.55 7.63
CA ASP A 219 9.11 4.36 7.03
C ASP A 219 8.08 3.46 6.33
N VAL A 220 7.26 4.07 5.47
CA VAL A 220 6.21 3.41 4.70
C VAL A 220 6.72 3.03 3.32
N THR A 221 6.46 1.81 2.90
CA THR A 221 6.74 1.34 1.54
C THR A 221 5.57 1.66 0.60
N LEU A 222 5.86 2.22 -0.58
CA LEU A 222 4.85 2.41 -1.63
C LEU A 222 4.70 1.16 -2.49
N SER A 223 3.46 0.73 -2.69
CA SER A 223 3.05 -0.22 -3.72
C SER A 223 2.38 0.56 -4.85
N LEU A 224 3.07 0.69 -5.99
CA LEU A 224 2.59 1.47 -7.12
C LEU A 224 1.61 0.63 -7.95
N GLY A 225 0.32 0.91 -7.79
CA GLY A 225 -0.77 0.18 -8.43
C GLY A 225 -0.94 0.57 -9.91
N ASP A 226 -1.12 -0.44 -10.78
CA ASP A 226 -1.51 -0.21 -12.17
C ASP A 226 -2.96 0.30 -12.24
N ALA A 227 -3.09 1.60 -12.51
CA ALA A 227 -4.39 2.27 -12.56
C ALA A 227 -5.25 1.85 -13.76
N CYS A 228 -4.63 1.47 -14.86
CA CYS A 228 -5.32 1.25 -16.15
C CYS A 228 -5.39 -0.22 -16.57
N ARG A 229 -5.04 -1.18 -15.71
CA ARG A 229 -5.06 -2.59 -16.08
C ARG A 229 -6.44 -3.05 -16.55
N PRO A 230 -6.49 -3.86 -17.64
CA PRO A 230 -7.74 -4.35 -18.20
C PRO A 230 -8.29 -5.56 -17.44
N GLY A 231 -9.59 -5.84 -17.62
CA GLY A 231 -10.27 -6.99 -17.05
C GLY A 231 -10.04 -8.31 -17.79
N CYS A 232 -9.13 -8.36 -18.75
CA CYS A 232 -8.82 -9.59 -19.49
C CYS A 232 -7.36 -9.65 -19.96
N PRO A 233 -6.76 -10.86 -20.03
CA PRO A 233 -5.36 -11.05 -20.46
C PRO A 233 -5.08 -10.56 -21.87
N VAL A 234 -6.01 -10.77 -22.79
CA VAL A 234 -5.87 -10.39 -24.23
C VAL A 234 -5.76 -8.89 -24.39
N SER A 235 -6.54 -8.12 -23.64
CA SER A 235 -6.47 -6.66 -23.67
C SER A 235 -5.14 -6.15 -23.11
N TYR A 236 -4.58 -6.84 -22.13
CA TYR A 236 -3.29 -6.51 -21.54
C TYR A 236 -2.13 -6.76 -22.52
N THR A 237 -2.12 -7.90 -23.19
CA THR A 237 -1.07 -8.28 -24.13
C THR A 237 -1.03 -7.44 -25.40
N HIS A 238 -2.12 -6.77 -25.77
CA HIS A 238 -2.18 -5.88 -26.93
C HIS A 238 -1.85 -4.41 -26.61
N LEU A 239 -1.57 -4.09 -25.37
CA LEU A 239 -1.17 -2.76 -24.91
C LEU A 239 0.35 -2.62 -24.77
N THR A 240 1.07 -3.69 -24.89
CA THR A 240 2.53 -3.74 -24.96
C THR A 240 2.97 -3.93 -26.41
#